data_10803fd825262b8841f1be41dcba3793
#
_entry.id   10803fd825262b8841f1be41dcba3793
#
_cell.length_a   1.000
_cell.length_b   1.000
_cell.length_c   1.000
_cell.angle_alpha   90.00
_cell.angle_beta   90.00
_cell.angle_gamma   90.00
#
_symmetry.space_group_name_H-M   'P 1'
#
loop_
_entity.id
_entity.type
_entity.pdbx_description
1 polymer ?
#
loop_
_entity_poly.entity_id
_entity_poly.type
_entity_poly.pdbx_seq_one_letter_code
_entity_poly.pdbx_strand_id
1 'polypeptide(L)'
;MLLEAELLDDLDEREWLNDMVSPDIVYEMPVRETVERARGFGFSSDTFHLNENLGSLRSRVARGETLYAWAEDPPSRVRHFVTNVRVSEHENGDPDYLRARSNILIYRTRQDQTNPQMLSGERRDVLRREDGRLKLLHRVVYLDLTVIGTHNLSLFF
;
A
#
# COMPACT_ATOMS: atom_id res chain seq x y z
N MET A 1 -2.21 9.08 -6.96
CA MET A 1 -1.37 7.89 -7.21
C MET A 1 0.07 8.24 -7.58
N LEU A 2 0.37 9.14 -8.55
CA LEU A 2 1.76 9.49 -8.84
C LEU A 2 2.37 10.33 -7.70
N LEU A 3 1.68 11.35 -7.22
CA LEU A 3 2.10 12.12 -6.05
C LEU A 3 2.25 11.23 -4.79
N GLU A 4 1.37 10.26 -4.61
CA GLU A 4 1.49 9.27 -3.53
C GLU A 4 2.81 8.48 -3.65
N ALA A 5 3.12 7.98 -4.85
CA ALA A 5 4.36 7.25 -5.08
C ALA A 5 5.60 8.12 -4.80
N GLU A 6 5.57 9.40 -5.19
CA GLU A 6 6.63 10.37 -4.93
C GLU A 6 6.83 10.56 -3.42
N LEU A 7 5.78 10.84 -2.66
CA LEU A 7 5.86 11.01 -1.20
C LEU A 7 6.43 9.77 -0.50
N LEU A 8 5.99 8.58 -0.91
CA LEU A 8 6.47 7.32 -0.32
C LEU A 8 7.92 7.00 -0.73
N ASP A 9 8.34 7.36 -1.93
CA ASP A 9 9.72 7.22 -2.41
C ASP A 9 10.69 8.16 -1.69
N ASP A 10 10.21 9.35 -1.34
CA ASP A 10 10.97 10.39 -0.62
C ASP A 10 10.90 10.25 0.91
N LEU A 11 10.21 9.20 1.40
CA LEU A 11 9.99 8.90 2.82
C LEU A 11 9.14 9.97 3.55
N ASP A 12 8.34 10.73 2.81
CA ASP A 12 7.40 11.73 3.34
C ASP A 12 6.07 11.07 3.75
N GLU A 13 6.16 9.93 4.45
CA GLU A 13 5.02 9.10 4.86
C GLU A 13 4.03 9.87 5.75
N ARG A 14 4.52 10.84 6.52
CA ARG A 14 3.67 11.69 7.36
C ARG A 14 2.80 12.62 6.52
N GLU A 15 3.33 13.23 5.46
CA GLU A 15 2.57 14.05 4.54
C GLU A 15 1.56 13.21 3.77
N TRP A 16 1.98 12.05 3.26
CA TRP A 16 1.08 11.07 2.65
C TRP A 16 -0.11 10.73 3.56
N LEU A 17 0.15 10.42 4.83
CA LEU A 17 -0.88 10.03 5.79
C LEU A 17 -1.86 11.16 6.10
N ASN A 18 -1.38 12.39 6.22
CA ASN A 18 -2.21 13.55 6.57
C ASN A 18 -3.03 14.05 5.38
N ASP A 19 -2.43 14.10 4.21
CA ASP A 19 -3.02 14.77 3.06
C ASP A 19 -3.81 13.83 2.15
N MET A 20 -3.41 12.57 2.07
CA MET A 20 -3.95 11.62 1.09
C MET A 20 -4.81 10.51 1.71
N VAL A 21 -4.73 10.30 3.03
CA VAL A 21 -5.45 9.20 3.70
C VAL A 21 -6.68 9.74 4.42
N SER A 22 -7.82 9.07 4.24
CA SER A 22 -9.06 9.36 4.96
C SER A 22 -8.95 8.98 6.44
N PRO A 23 -9.60 9.71 7.37
CA PRO A 23 -9.74 9.29 8.76
C PRO A 23 -10.40 7.91 8.93
N ASP A 24 -11.26 7.53 8.00
CA ASP A 24 -12.01 6.26 8.01
C ASP A 24 -11.32 5.16 7.20
N ILE A 25 -10.03 5.28 6.95
CA ILE A 25 -9.25 4.33 6.12
C ILE A 25 -9.36 2.89 6.61
N VAL A 26 -9.58 1.99 5.65
CA VAL A 26 -9.36 0.55 5.78
C VAL A 26 -8.25 0.18 4.78
N TYR A 27 -7.16 -0.41 5.29
CA TYR A 27 -6.00 -0.74 4.47
C TYR A 27 -5.63 -2.20 4.67
N GLU A 28 -5.83 -3.01 3.65
CA GLU A 28 -5.75 -4.47 3.73
C GLU A 28 -4.75 -5.05 2.73
N MET A 29 -4.09 -6.10 3.16
CA MET A 29 -3.26 -6.95 2.30
C MET A 29 -3.53 -8.40 2.68
N PRO A 30 -4.49 -9.08 2.02
CA PRO A 30 -4.80 -10.47 2.30
C PRO A 30 -3.63 -11.37 1.91
N VAL A 31 -3.47 -12.47 2.64
CA VAL A 31 -2.47 -13.49 2.33
C VAL A 31 -2.83 -14.19 1.02
N ARG A 32 -1.84 -14.30 0.12
CA ARG A 32 -1.99 -15.06 -1.12
C ARG A 32 -1.81 -16.54 -0.85
N GLU A 33 -2.74 -17.32 -1.36
CA GLU A 33 -2.75 -18.78 -1.27
C GLU A 33 -2.60 -19.41 -2.66
N THR A 34 -1.82 -20.47 -2.76
CA THR A 34 -1.76 -21.27 -3.98
C THR A 34 -2.94 -22.23 -3.99
N VAL A 35 -3.94 -21.93 -4.80
CA VAL A 35 -5.14 -22.73 -4.93
C VAL A 35 -5.39 -23.13 -6.38
N GLU A 36 -6.12 -24.22 -6.57
CA GLU A 36 -6.62 -24.61 -7.89
C GLU A 36 -7.56 -23.54 -8.44
N ARG A 37 -7.56 -23.34 -9.76
CA ARG A 37 -8.40 -22.34 -10.43
C ARG A 37 -9.89 -22.41 -10.03
N ALA A 38 -10.41 -23.60 -9.82
CA ALA A 38 -11.80 -23.80 -9.41
C ALA A 38 -12.14 -23.29 -8.00
N ARG A 39 -11.13 -23.06 -7.15
CA ARG A 39 -11.31 -22.59 -5.77
C ARG A 39 -11.31 -21.08 -5.60
N GLY A 40 -11.20 -20.31 -6.71
CA GLY A 40 -11.35 -18.86 -6.68
C GLY A 40 -10.05 -18.09 -6.90
N PHE A 41 -9.99 -16.89 -6.37
CA PHE A 41 -8.97 -15.88 -6.69
C PHE A 41 -7.62 -16.11 -5.99
N GLY A 42 -7.58 -17.01 -5.00
CA GLY A 42 -6.33 -17.40 -4.31
C GLY A 42 -5.85 -16.37 -3.29
N PHE A 43 -6.79 -15.74 -2.59
CA PHE A 43 -6.49 -14.87 -1.44
C PHE A 43 -7.37 -15.26 -0.26
N SER A 44 -6.78 -15.24 0.94
CA SER A 44 -7.50 -15.52 2.17
C SER A 44 -8.55 -14.44 2.45
N SER A 45 -9.69 -14.85 3.00
CA SER A 45 -10.75 -13.95 3.42
C SER A 45 -10.60 -13.48 4.87
N ASP A 46 -9.77 -14.13 5.66
CA ASP A 46 -9.65 -13.96 7.11
C ASP A 46 -8.21 -13.78 7.60
N THR A 47 -7.22 -14.02 6.73
CA THR A 47 -5.81 -13.88 7.08
C THR A 47 -5.15 -12.80 6.23
N PHE A 48 -4.50 -11.85 6.90
CA PHE A 48 -3.92 -10.66 6.28
C PHE A 48 -2.46 -10.49 6.69
N HIS A 49 -1.63 -10.04 5.77
CA HIS A 49 -0.31 -9.50 6.07
C HIS A 49 -0.41 -8.12 6.72
N LEU A 50 -1.38 -7.31 6.25
CA LEU A 50 -1.72 -6.00 6.79
C LEU A 50 -3.25 -5.90 6.88
N ASN A 51 -3.74 -5.44 8.04
CA ASN A 51 -5.13 -5.05 8.24
C ASN A 51 -5.12 -3.85 9.18
N GLU A 52 -5.08 -2.66 8.57
CA GLU A 52 -4.72 -1.42 9.21
C GLU A 52 -5.87 -0.40 9.13
N ASN A 53 -5.95 0.41 10.16
CA ASN A 53 -6.76 1.62 10.20
C ASN A 53 -5.87 2.86 10.37
N LEU A 54 -6.46 4.06 10.46
CA LEU A 54 -5.69 5.28 10.63
C LEU A 54 -4.77 5.25 11.87
N GLY A 55 -5.24 4.69 12.99
CA GLY A 55 -4.46 4.62 14.23
C GLY A 55 -3.21 3.74 14.08
N SER A 56 -3.37 2.57 13.48
CA SER A 56 -2.25 1.67 13.22
C SER A 56 -1.29 2.20 12.16
N LEU A 57 -1.80 2.85 11.08
CA LEU A 57 -0.96 3.53 10.09
C LEU A 57 -0.13 4.66 10.72
N ARG A 58 -0.75 5.49 11.59
CA ARG A 58 -0.04 6.52 12.35
C ARG A 58 1.10 5.94 13.21
N SER A 59 0.82 4.82 13.85
CA SER A 59 1.82 4.12 14.68
C SER A 59 2.98 3.57 13.84
N ARG A 60 2.69 3.12 12.61
CA ARG A 60 3.73 2.66 11.67
C ARG A 60 4.62 3.81 11.22
N VAL A 61 4.04 4.93 10.78
CA VAL A 61 4.78 6.14 10.39
C VAL A 61 5.62 6.65 11.56
N ALA A 62 5.01 6.84 12.73
CA ALA A 62 5.73 7.32 13.92
C ALA A 62 6.91 6.43 14.31
N ARG A 63 6.78 5.10 14.16
CA ARG A 63 7.86 4.15 14.44
C ARG A 63 9.03 4.31 13.46
N GLY A 64 8.76 4.55 12.18
CA GLY A 64 9.78 4.81 11.16
C GLY A 64 10.61 6.06 11.45
N GLU A 65 10.03 7.06 12.11
CA GLU A 65 10.68 8.33 12.46
C GLU A 65 11.51 8.27 13.77
N THR A 66 11.45 7.18 14.52
CA THR A 66 12.18 7.07 15.78
C THR A 66 13.64 6.69 15.57
N LEU A 67 14.52 7.16 16.45
CA LEU A 67 15.94 6.73 16.52
C LEU A 67 16.12 5.22 16.77
N TYR A 68 15.05 4.53 17.15
CA TYR A 68 15.04 3.09 17.40
C TYR A 68 14.57 2.28 16.20
N ALA A 69 14.31 2.93 15.05
CA ALA A 69 13.98 2.26 13.78
C ALA A 69 15.23 1.61 13.13
N TRP A 70 16.12 1.01 13.94
CA TRP A 70 17.37 0.39 13.48
C TRP A 70 17.19 -0.69 12.40
N ALA A 71 16.00 -1.25 12.28
CA ALA A 71 15.66 -2.11 11.15
C ALA A 71 15.65 -1.36 9.80
N GLU A 72 15.51 -0.02 9.82
CA GLU A 72 15.51 0.88 8.66
C GLU A 72 16.53 2.02 8.81
N ASP A 73 17.58 1.82 9.59
CA ASP A 73 18.72 2.75 9.70
C ASP A 73 20.00 2.07 9.19
N PRO A 74 20.64 2.56 8.10
CA PRO A 74 20.14 3.58 7.19
C PRO A 74 18.88 3.13 6.43
N PRO A 75 18.03 4.09 6.02
CA PRO A 75 16.75 3.78 5.37
C PRO A 75 16.95 3.04 4.04
N SER A 76 16.01 2.17 3.73
CA SER A 76 15.94 1.53 2.42
C SER A 76 15.66 2.58 1.34
N ARG A 77 16.25 2.37 0.16
CA ARG A 77 15.88 3.13 -1.03
C ARG A 77 14.75 2.41 -1.73
N VAL A 78 13.63 3.07 -1.88
CA VAL A 78 12.41 2.50 -2.44
C VAL A 78 12.02 3.24 -3.72
N ARG A 79 11.44 2.53 -4.68
CA ARG A 79 10.79 3.11 -5.86
C ARG A 79 9.48 2.39 -6.14
N HIS A 80 8.41 3.18 -6.24
CA HIS A 80 7.07 2.71 -6.57
C HIS A 80 6.78 2.93 -8.05
N PHE A 81 6.65 1.86 -8.81
CA PHE A 81 6.22 1.90 -10.20
C PHE A 81 4.72 1.62 -10.27
N VAL A 82 3.93 2.65 -10.48
CA VAL A 82 2.48 2.54 -10.59
C VAL A 82 2.05 2.57 -12.04
N THR A 83 1.37 1.51 -12.47
CA THR A 83 0.96 1.35 -13.88
C THR A 83 -0.48 0.88 -13.99
N ASN A 84 -1.01 0.85 -15.23
CA ASN A 84 -2.33 0.33 -15.56
C ASN A 84 -3.45 0.96 -14.70
N VAL A 85 -3.32 2.26 -14.43
CA VAL A 85 -4.30 2.99 -13.63
C VAL A 85 -5.62 3.09 -14.37
N ARG A 86 -6.69 2.65 -13.73
CA ARG A 86 -8.07 2.76 -14.20
C ARG A 86 -8.93 3.33 -13.10
N VAL A 87 -9.69 4.35 -13.43
CA VAL A 87 -10.62 5.01 -12.50
C VAL A 87 -12.04 4.85 -13.03
N SER A 88 -12.99 4.57 -12.17
CA SER A 88 -14.41 4.46 -12.49
C SER A 88 -15.25 5.03 -11.34
N GLU A 89 -16.51 5.29 -11.63
CA GLU A 89 -17.50 5.60 -10.61
C GLU A 89 -17.63 4.46 -9.60
N HIS A 90 -17.96 4.79 -8.37
CA HIS A 90 -18.26 3.81 -7.34
C HIS A 90 -19.69 3.25 -7.52
N GLU A 91 -19.89 1.97 -7.17
CA GLU A 91 -21.16 1.25 -7.35
C GLU A 91 -22.34 1.85 -6.58
N ASN A 92 -22.07 2.65 -5.54
CA ASN A 92 -23.12 3.34 -4.78
C ASN A 92 -23.76 4.51 -5.55
N GLY A 93 -23.19 4.90 -6.71
CA GLY A 93 -23.68 6.01 -7.52
C GLY A 93 -23.42 7.41 -6.94
N ASP A 94 -22.70 7.51 -5.84
CA ASP A 94 -22.35 8.78 -5.20
C ASP A 94 -21.12 9.38 -5.90
N PRO A 95 -21.23 10.61 -6.48
CA PRO A 95 -20.13 11.25 -7.20
C PRO A 95 -18.90 11.58 -6.34
N ASP A 96 -19.04 11.58 -5.02
CA ASP A 96 -17.93 11.80 -4.11
C ASP A 96 -17.06 10.57 -3.92
N TYR A 97 -17.49 9.41 -4.44
CA TYR A 97 -16.72 8.17 -4.35
C TYR A 97 -16.26 7.72 -5.74
N LEU A 98 -14.97 7.36 -5.82
CA LEU A 98 -14.37 6.79 -7.01
C LEU A 98 -13.70 5.47 -6.68
N ARG A 99 -13.73 4.56 -7.63
CA ARG A 99 -12.90 3.33 -7.61
C ARG A 99 -11.68 3.52 -8.48
N ALA A 100 -10.54 3.11 -7.98
CA ALA A 100 -9.32 3.07 -8.76
C ALA A 100 -8.68 1.68 -8.68
N ARG A 101 -8.13 1.22 -9.80
CA ARG A 101 -7.31 0.01 -9.88
C ARG A 101 -5.99 0.36 -10.50
N SER A 102 -4.92 -0.20 -9.97
CA SER A 102 -3.58 -0.02 -10.51
C SER A 102 -2.73 -1.25 -10.25
N ASN A 103 -1.71 -1.45 -11.05
CA ASN A 103 -0.64 -2.38 -10.74
C ASN A 103 0.49 -1.63 -10.06
N ILE A 104 1.14 -2.28 -9.12
CA ILE A 104 2.30 -1.73 -8.43
C ILE A 104 3.47 -2.69 -8.53
N LEU A 105 4.65 -2.14 -8.77
CA LEU A 105 5.93 -2.80 -8.57
C LEU A 105 6.76 -1.93 -7.64
N ILE A 106 7.16 -2.47 -6.50
CA ILE A 106 8.07 -1.83 -5.56
C ILE A 106 9.45 -2.43 -5.75
N TYR A 107 10.42 -1.58 -6.07
CA TYR A 107 11.83 -1.91 -6.11
C TYR A 107 12.51 -1.34 -4.87
N ARG A 108 13.14 -2.21 -4.08
CA ARG A 108 13.76 -1.84 -2.81
C ARG A 108 15.20 -2.31 -2.77
N THR A 109 16.11 -1.42 -2.42
CA THR A 109 17.50 -1.75 -2.10
C THR A 109 17.85 -1.26 -0.70
N ARG A 110 18.78 -1.92 -0.06
CA ARG A 110 19.21 -1.56 1.28
C ARG A 110 20.72 -1.64 1.38
N GLN A 111 21.33 -0.59 1.94
CA GLN A 111 22.78 -0.52 2.15
C GLN A 111 23.56 -0.89 0.87
N ASP A 112 24.54 -1.79 0.98
CA ASP A 112 25.38 -2.24 -0.12
C ASP A 112 24.93 -3.59 -0.71
N GLN A 113 23.65 -3.98 -0.47
CA GLN A 113 23.11 -5.22 -1.03
C GLN A 113 23.01 -5.12 -2.54
N THR A 114 23.56 -6.12 -3.24
CA THR A 114 23.57 -6.18 -4.69
C THR A 114 22.26 -6.73 -5.28
N ASN A 115 21.48 -7.46 -4.47
CA ASN A 115 20.23 -8.05 -4.90
C ASN A 115 19.06 -7.18 -4.42
N PRO A 116 18.33 -6.52 -5.32
CA PRO A 116 17.13 -5.78 -4.96
C PRO A 116 16.01 -6.71 -4.54
N GLN A 117 15.14 -6.21 -3.68
CA GLN A 117 13.85 -6.83 -3.38
C GLN A 117 12.80 -6.23 -4.30
N MET A 118 11.97 -7.08 -4.90
CA MET A 118 10.87 -6.65 -5.75
C MET A 118 9.56 -7.24 -5.24
N LEU A 119 8.56 -6.38 -5.10
CA LEU A 119 7.20 -6.74 -4.71
C LEU A 119 6.25 -6.23 -5.78
N SER A 120 5.46 -7.11 -6.36
CA SER A 120 4.44 -6.74 -7.35
C SER A 120 3.06 -7.14 -6.90
N GLY A 121 2.05 -6.41 -7.39
CA GLY A 121 0.67 -6.72 -7.10
C GLY A 121 -0.33 -5.76 -7.76
N GLU A 122 -1.60 -6.02 -7.53
CA GLU A 122 -2.72 -5.16 -7.90
C GLU A 122 -3.21 -4.40 -6.67
N ARG A 123 -3.48 -3.11 -6.83
CA ARG A 123 -4.21 -2.30 -5.83
C ARG A 123 -5.64 -2.08 -6.29
N ARG A 124 -6.57 -2.19 -5.36
CA ARG A 124 -7.96 -1.78 -5.52
C ARG A 124 -8.29 -0.77 -4.46
N ASP A 125 -8.53 0.45 -4.90
CA ASP A 125 -8.74 1.59 -4.03
C ASP A 125 -10.16 2.11 -4.16
N VAL A 126 -10.72 2.56 -3.04
CA VAL A 126 -11.86 3.47 -2.99
C VAL A 126 -11.35 4.81 -2.51
N LEU A 127 -11.61 5.84 -3.29
CA LEU A 127 -11.29 7.21 -2.98
C LEU A 127 -12.58 7.94 -2.62
N ARG A 128 -12.54 8.78 -1.58
CA ARG A 128 -13.65 9.65 -1.19
C ARG A 128 -13.23 11.11 -1.27
N ARG A 129 -14.13 11.97 -1.75
CA ARG A 129 -13.91 13.41 -1.76
C ARG A 129 -14.16 13.96 -0.35
N GLU A 130 -13.13 14.56 0.22
CA GLU A 130 -13.15 15.21 1.54
C GLU A 130 -12.51 16.59 1.40
N ASP A 131 -13.19 17.63 1.81
CA ASP A 131 -12.72 19.03 1.74
C ASP A 131 -12.17 19.40 0.35
N GLY A 132 -12.86 18.93 -0.71
CA GLY A 132 -12.51 19.19 -2.11
C GLY A 132 -11.34 18.36 -2.65
N ARG A 133 -10.74 17.47 -1.86
CA ARG A 133 -9.65 16.58 -2.25
C ARG A 133 -10.09 15.12 -2.24
N LEU A 134 -9.52 14.32 -3.12
CA LEU A 134 -9.71 12.87 -3.08
C LEU A 134 -8.76 12.26 -2.05
N LYS A 135 -9.32 11.56 -1.06
CA LYS A 135 -8.57 10.81 -0.05
C LYS A 135 -8.80 9.32 -0.18
N LEU A 136 -7.79 8.56 0.17
CA LEU A 136 -7.83 7.10 0.19
C LEU A 136 -8.70 6.63 1.35
N LEU A 137 -9.85 6.05 1.05
CA LEU A 137 -10.81 5.52 2.03
C LEU A 137 -10.65 4.02 2.25
N HIS A 138 -10.38 3.27 1.20
CA HIS A 138 -10.15 1.83 1.29
C HIS A 138 -9.09 1.43 0.28
N ARG A 139 -8.14 0.61 0.70
CA ARG A 139 -7.16 -0.04 -0.17
C ARG A 139 -7.08 -1.52 0.12
N VAL A 140 -7.16 -2.32 -0.93
CA VAL A 140 -6.79 -3.72 -0.88
C VAL A 140 -5.59 -3.95 -1.80
N VAL A 141 -4.51 -4.50 -1.24
CA VAL A 141 -3.29 -4.84 -1.97
C VAL A 141 -3.24 -6.34 -2.19
N TYR A 142 -3.32 -6.77 -3.43
CA TYR A 142 -3.21 -8.16 -3.83
C TYR A 142 -1.79 -8.44 -4.34
N LEU A 143 -0.91 -8.93 -3.48
CA LEU A 143 0.46 -9.27 -3.88
C LEU A 143 0.50 -10.51 -4.77
N ASP A 144 1.43 -10.51 -5.72
CA ASP A 144 1.67 -11.67 -6.59
C ASP A 144 2.48 -12.78 -5.91
N LEU A 145 3.11 -12.48 -4.78
CA LEU A 145 3.94 -13.39 -4.01
C LEU A 145 3.13 -14.11 -2.92
N THR A 146 3.30 -15.43 -2.81
CA THR A 146 2.77 -16.23 -1.69
C THR A 146 3.65 -16.14 -0.45
N VAL A 147 4.96 -15.96 -0.65
CA VAL A 147 5.95 -15.77 0.40
C VAL A 147 6.65 -14.43 0.18
N ILE A 148 6.57 -13.56 1.16
CA ILE A 148 7.20 -12.25 1.10
C ILE A 148 8.64 -12.39 1.58
N GLY A 149 9.59 -12.37 0.64
CA GLY A 149 11.02 -12.51 0.89
C GLY A 149 11.72 -11.22 1.28
N THR A 150 11.04 -10.28 1.96
CA THR A 150 11.63 -9.03 2.44
C THR A 150 12.03 -9.13 3.91
N HIS A 151 13.01 -8.32 4.33
CA HIS A 151 13.46 -8.30 5.73
C HIS A 151 12.36 -7.86 6.71
N ASN A 152 11.48 -7.00 6.24
CA ASN A 152 10.32 -6.48 6.97
C ASN A 152 9.28 -5.92 5.98
N LEU A 153 8.09 -5.65 6.48
CA LEU A 153 7.02 -4.96 5.75
C LEU A 153 6.90 -3.48 6.19
N SER A 154 8.03 -2.82 6.48
CA SER A 154 8.07 -1.37 6.74
C SER A 154 7.91 -0.57 5.44
N LEU A 155 6.96 -0.97 4.60
CA LEU A 155 6.62 -0.33 3.33
C LEU A 155 5.14 -0.02 3.30
N PHE A 156 4.79 1.02 2.56
CA PHE A 156 3.44 1.29 2.11
C PHE A 156 3.30 0.91 0.62
N PHE A 157 2.09 0.54 0.20
CA PHE A 157 1.86 -0.02 -1.13
C PHE A 157 0.86 0.82 -1.92
#